data_0d2e8202155bc8e5054317112e040d39
#
_entry.id   0d2e8202155bc8e5054317112e040d39
#
_cell.length_a   1.000
_cell.length_b   1.000
_cell.length_c   1.000
_cell.angle_alpha   90.00
_cell.angle_beta   90.00
_cell.angle_gamma   90.00
#
_symmetry.space_group_name_H-M   'P 1'
#
loop_
_entity.id
_entity.type
_entity.pdbx_description
1 polymer ?
#
loop_
_entity_poly.entity_id
_entity_poly.type
_entity_poly.pdbx_seq_one_letter_code
_entity_poly.pdbx_strand_id
1 'polypeptide(L)'
;YEGLTREDCLAKRNNLVSQFQTLNMQCEGFYLLEHILLRPLIPTNYTTIFFDDSGEELLISFASSDFESQRDQREDIFILGTNEENYVIETNKSKAKQYKIVVYDILNKPIFRSAKIYYSKPIIKKEINRMISYFMEKRANKVELDTFSSIKIEEGNSHEFPSDFKYSNHVSFIFPNWPFRIQNSEFLSFIKEKIEYYIPAHLSYEIFLLDFKKLSLFEDLYLNWLQAKKNQDFEQLDLLSLQLIQLLSTYKPLS
;
A
#
# COMPACT_ATOMS: atom_id res chain seq x y z
N TYR A 1 8.68 35.83 -29.76
CA TYR A 1 7.35 35.58 -30.40
C TYR A 1 6.95 36.77 -31.31
N GLU A 2 7.90 37.52 -31.75
CA GLU A 2 7.67 38.61 -32.69
C GLU A 2 7.53 38.03 -34.10
N GLY A 3 6.36 38.22 -34.74
CA GLY A 3 6.13 37.91 -36.16
C GLY A 3 5.09 36.80 -36.44
N LEU A 4 4.44 36.20 -35.45
CA LEU A 4 3.39 35.24 -35.71
C LEU A 4 2.02 35.93 -35.88
N THR A 5 1.33 35.61 -36.96
CA THR A 5 -0.05 36.07 -37.13
C THR A 5 -0.99 35.31 -36.18
N ARG A 6 -2.20 35.86 -35.97
CA ARG A 6 -3.24 35.17 -35.15
C ARG A 6 -3.57 33.79 -35.74
N GLU A 7 -3.53 33.66 -37.06
CA GLU A 7 -3.78 32.41 -37.77
C GLU A 7 -2.68 31.39 -37.51
N ASP A 8 -1.41 31.79 -37.51
CA ASP A 8 -0.26 30.94 -37.19
C ASP A 8 -0.34 30.42 -35.73
N CYS A 9 -0.75 31.30 -34.80
CA CYS A 9 -0.94 30.92 -33.41
C CYS A 9 -2.06 29.88 -33.23
N LEU A 10 -3.19 30.05 -33.96
CA LEU A 10 -4.30 29.10 -33.94
C LEU A 10 -3.89 27.76 -34.59
N ALA A 11 -3.16 27.77 -35.68
CA ALA A 11 -2.66 26.56 -36.32
C ALA A 11 -1.69 25.79 -35.41
N LYS A 12 -0.76 26.47 -34.75
CA LYS A 12 0.16 25.87 -33.77
C LYS A 12 -0.60 25.28 -32.57
N ARG A 13 -1.57 26.02 -32.02
CA ARG A 13 -2.43 25.52 -30.93
C ARG A 13 -3.15 24.25 -31.33
N ASN A 14 -3.78 24.25 -32.52
CA ASN A 14 -4.54 23.10 -32.99
C ASN A 14 -3.64 21.87 -33.23
N ASN A 15 -2.43 22.09 -33.73
CA ASN A 15 -1.43 21.03 -33.88
C ASN A 15 -1.02 20.45 -32.52
N LEU A 16 -0.73 21.30 -31.51
CA LEU A 16 -0.43 20.85 -30.15
C LEU A 16 -1.59 20.07 -29.54
N VAL A 17 -2.82 20.56 -29.67
CA VAL A 17 -4.02 19.84 -29.17
C VAL A 17 -4.14 18.48 -29.84
N SER A 18 -3.96 18.38 -31.16
CA SER A 18 -3.98 17.11 -31.90
C SER A 18 -2.87 16.15 -31.43
N GLN A 19 -1.65 16.66 -31.20
CA GLN A 19 -0.56 15.86 -30.67
C GLN A 19 -0.87 15.33 -29.27
N PHE A 20 -1.39 16.18 -28.37
CA PHE A 20 -1.80 15.73 -27.02
C PHE A 20 -2.95 14.71 -27.05
N GLN A 21 -3.91 14.89 -27.95
CA GLN A 21 -4.98 13.89 -28.14
C GLN A 21 -4.43 12.55 -28.62
N THR A 22 -3.48 12.58 -29.57
CA THR A 22 -2.84 11.35 -30.07
C THR A 22 -2.04 10.66 -28.96
N LEU A 23 -1.23 11.42 -28.20
CA LEU A 23 -0.49 10.89 -27.06
C LEU A 23 -1.44 10.31 -26.00
N ASN A 24 -2.54 11.00 -25.70
CA ASN A 24 -3.53 10.50 -24.75
C ASN A 24 -4.16 9.17 -25.18
N MET A 25 -4.47 9.02 -26.48
CA MET A 25 -4.94 7.75 -27.03
C MET A 25 -3.89 6.64 -27.00
N GLN A 26 -2.61 6.98 -27.20
CA GLN A 26 -1.51 6.02 -27.12
C GLN A 26 -1.23 5.55 -25.70
N CYS A 27 -1.64 6.33 -24.67
CA CYS A 27 -1.54 5.96 -23.26
C CYS A 27 -2.71 5.10 -22.73
N GLU A 28 -3.63 4.66 -23.59
CA GLU A 28 -4.77 3.81 -23.21
C GLU A 28 -4.39 2.33 -22.98
N GLY A 29 -3.17 2.06 -22.58
CA GLY A 29 -2.73 0.72 -22.20
C GLY A 29 -3.08 0.37 -20.76
N PHE A 30 -2.88 -0.90 -20.41
CA PHE A 30 -2.95 -1.38 -19.04
C PHE A 30 -1.89 -2.46 -18.82
N TYR A 31 -1.56 -2.69 -17.55
CA TYR A 31 -0.70 -3.80 -17.14
C TYR A 31 -1.56 -4.87 -16.49
N LEU A 32 -1.27 -6.13 -16.81
CA LEU A 32 -1.80 -7.30 -16.14
C LEU A 32 -0.69 -7.90 -15.29
N LEU A 33 -0.94 -8.01 -14.00
CA LEU A 33 0.00 -8.59 -13.06
C LEU A 33 -0.58 -9.86 -12.42
N GLU A 34 0.00 -10.99 -12.73
CA GLU A 34 -0.36 -12.27 -12.13
C GLU A 34 0.39 -12.43 -10.79
N HIS A 35 -0.34 -12.48 -9.69
CA HIS A 35 0.25 -12.53 -8.36
C HIS A 35 1.08 -13.80 -8.12
N ILE A 36 0.77 -14.90 -8.79
CA ILE A 36 1.57 -16.13 -8.71
C ILE A 36 3.06 -15.89 -9.07
N LEU A 37 3.31 -14.95 -9.98
CA LEU A 37 4.66 -14.61 -10.42
C LEU A 37 5.41 -13.72 -9.41
N LEU A 38 4.69 -13.12 -8.46
CA LEU A 38 5.24 -12.28 -7.39
C LEU A 38 5.48 -13.06 -6.09
N ARG A 39 5.14 -14.34 -6.06
CA ARG A 39 5.33 -15.16 -4.87
C ARG A 39 6.82 -15.19 -4.48
N PRO A 40 7.20 -14.70 -3.29
CA PRO A 40 8.58 -14.76 -2.85
C PRO A 40 9.03 -16.20 -2.66
N LEU A 41 10.27 -16.49 -2.99
CA LEU A 41 10.89 -17.79 -2.78
C LEU A 41 11.42 -17.94 -1.34
N ILE A 42 11.69 -16.83 -0.67
CA ILE A 42 12.20 -16.77 0.70
C ILE A 42 11.03 -16.43 1.64
N PRO A 43 10.86 -17.15 2.78
CA PRO A 43 9.86 -16.79 3.79
C PRO A 43 10.09 -15.34 4.24
N THR A 44 9.03 -14.56 4.29
CA THR A 44 9.10 -13.16 4.70
C THR A 44 8.15 -12.87 5.85
N ASN A 45 8.55 -11.98 6.73
CA ASN A 45 7.72 -11.41 7.78
C ASN A 45 7.48 -9.93 7.49
N TYR A 46 6.25 -9.51 7.72
CA TYR A 46 5.81 -8.14 7.57
C TYR A 46 5.57 -7.53 8.94
N THR A 47 6.03 -6.29 9.13
CA THR A 47 5.85 -5.55 10.37
C THR A 47 5.44 -4.12 10.03
N THR A 48 4.29 -3.68 10.49
CA THR A 48 3.83 -2.29 10.34
C THR A 48 4.45 -1.42 11.42
N ILE A 49 4.99 -0.27 11.04
CA ILE A 49 5.56 0.72 11.95
C ILE A 49 4.81 2.03 11.75
N PHE A 50 4.35 2.63 12.84
CA PHE A 50 3.80 3.98 12.87
C PHE A 50 4.82 4.94 13.44
N PHE A 51 4.94 6.11 12.82
CA PHE A 51 5.85 7.17 13.21
C PHE A 51 5.08 8.35 13.80
N ASP A 52 5.66 9.08 14.71
CA ASP A 52 5.14 10.37 15.16
C ASP A 52 5.56 11.50 14.20
N ASP A 53 5.10 12.74 14.46
CA ASP A 53 5.39 13.89 13.60
C ASP A 53 6.89 14.27 13.57
N SER A 54 7.70 13.73 14.47
CA SER A 54 9.16 13.88 14.46
C SER A 54 9.89 12.79 13.67
N GLY A 55 9.15 11.76 13.18
CA GLY A 55 9.69 10.61 12.49
C GLY A 55 10.22 9.52 13.43
N GLU A 56 9.94 9.60 14.74
CA GLU A 56 10.28 8.55 15.69
C GLU A 56 9.21 7.44 15.69
N GLU A 57 9.64 6.19 15.85
CA GLU A 57 8.75 5.03 15.91
C GLU A 57 7.82 5.13 17.14
N LEU A 58 6.52 5.07 16.89
CA LEU A 58 5.47 5.19 17.89
C LEU A 58 4.93 3.82 18.29
N LEU A 59 4.41 3.08 17.31
CA LEU A 59 3.84 1.73 17.45
C LEU A 59 4.44 0.80 16.41
N ILE A 60 4.63 -0.45 16.79
CA ILE A 60 5.14 -1.52 15.93
C ILE A 60 4.17 -2.70 16.02
N SER A 61 3.72 -3.24 14.88
CA SER A 61 2.88 -4.44 14.88
C SER A 61 3.67 -5.68 15.31
N PHE A 62 2.93 -6.74 15.65
CA PHE A 62 3.54 -8.07 15.72
C PHE A 62 3.78 -8.56 14.28
N ALA A 63 4.93 -9.19 14.08
CA ALA A 63 5.30 -9.71 12.76
C ALA A 63 4.30 -10.78 12.29
N SER A 64 3.97 -10.77 11.02
CA SER A 64 3.11 -11.75 10.36
C SER A 64 3.70 -12.14 9.01
N SER A 65 3.55 -13.39 8.62
CA SER A 65 3.85 -13.86 7.26
C SER A 65 2.75 -13.47 6.25
N ASP A 66 1.59 -13.01 6.73
CA ASP A 66 0.48 -12.54 5.92
C ASP A 66 0.50 -11.02 5.77
N PHE A 67 0.84 -10.57 4.58
CA PHE A 67 0.90 -9.15 4.25
C PHE A 67 -0.46 -8.44 4.38
N GLU A 68 -1.56 -9.10 4.00
CA GLU A 68 -2.88 -8.49 4.08
C GLU A 68 -3.34 -8.28 5.49
N SER A 69 -3.10 -9.28 6.35
CA SER A 69 -3.37 -9.11 7.78
C SER A 69 -2.63 -7.88 8.34
N GLN A 70 -1.41 -7.60 7.85
CA GLN A 70 -0.67 -6.39 8.24
C GLN A 70 -1.28 -5.11 7.68
N ARG A 71 -1.74 -5.14 6.43
CA ARG A 71 -2.43 -4.00 5.80
C ARG A 71 -3.73 -3.69 6.52
N ASP A 72 -4.55 -4.70 6.75
CA ASP A 72 -5.86 -4.53 7.41
C ASP A 72 -5.68 -4.01 8.84
N GLN A 73 -4.74 -4.57 9.61
CA GLN A 73 -4.39 -4.07 10.94
C GLN A 73 -3.87 -2.61 10.90
N ARG A 74 -3.14 -2.24 9.85
CA ARG A 74 -2.67 -0.88 9.65
C ARG A 74 -3.84 0.10 9.44
N GLU A 75 -4.86 -0.30 8.67
CA GLU A 75 -6.07 0.51 8.45
C GLU A 75 -6.92 0.61 9.73
N ASP A 76 -7.01 -0.47 10.48
CA ASP A 76 -7.79 -0.54 11.71
C ASP A 76 -7.29 0.42 12.81
N ILE A 77 -6.05 0.91 12.74
CA ILE A 77 -5.48 1.81 13.75
C ILE A 77 -6.31 3.10 13.92
N PHE A 78 -6.99 3.58 12.87
CA PHE A 78 -7.89 4.74 12.96
C PHE A 78 -9.15 4.48 13.80
N ILE A 79 -9.48 3.23 14.05
CA ILE A 79 -10.60 2.84 14.91
C ILE A 79 -10.04 2.42 16.27
N LEU A 80 -9.08 1.52 16.27
CA LEU A 80 -8.53 0.92 17.48
C LEU A 80 -7.65 1.89 18.28
N GLY A 81 -6.81 2.66 17.58
CA GLY A 81 -5.89 3.64 18.18
C GLY A 81 -6.59 4.88 18.76
N THR A 82 -7.87 5.10 18.43
CA THR A 82 -8.65 6.24 18.96
C THR A 82 -9.46 5.90 20.21
N ASN A 83 -9.48 4.63 20.64
CA ASN A 83 -10.23 4.19 21.82
C ASN A 83 -9.28 3.76 22.95
N GLU A 84 -9.41 4.39 24.14
CA GLU A 84 -8.58 4.09 25.31
C GLU A 84 -8.71 2.62 25.77
N GLU A 85 -9.87 2.00 25.60
CA GLU A 85 -10.14 0.62 26.03
C GLU A 85 -9.26 -0.41 25.31
N ASN A 86 -8.77 -0.10 24.11
CA ASN A 86 -7.90 -0.98 23.33
C ASN A 86 -6.44 -0.96 23.80
N TYR A 87 -6.06 -0.03 24.68
CA TYR A 87 -4.71 0.11 25.18
C TYR A 87 -4.52 -0.63 26.50
N VAL A 88 -3.61 -1.59 26.52
CA VAL A 88 -3.25 -2.36 27.72
C VAL A 88 -1.79 -2.08 28.09
N ILE A 89 -1.54 -1.94 29.38
CA ILE A 89 -0.18 -1.76 29.93
C ILE A 89 0.36 -3.13 30.33
N GLU A 90 1.31 -3.63 29.55
CA GLU A 90 2.01 -4.87 29.87
C GLU A 90 3.30 -4.62 30.66
N THR A 91 3.54 -5.48 31.65
CA THR A 91 4.77 -5.45 32.44
C THR A 91 5.74 -6.47 31.91
N ASN A 92 7.00 -6.11 31.73
CA ASN A 92 8.04 -7.06 31.36
C ASN A 92 8.26 -8.06 32.51
N LYS A 93 7.95 -9.35 32.27
CA LYS A 93 8.10 -10.41 33.30
C LYS A 93 9.53 -10.62 33.78
N SER A 94 10.52 -10.24 32.96
CA SER A 94 11.96 -10.47 33.24
C SER A 94 12.64 -9.29 33.92
N LYS A 95 12.07 -8.07 33.85
CA LYS A 95 12.69 -6.85 34.39
C LYS A 95 11.64 -6.01 35.11
N ALA A 96 11.73 -5.98 36.43
CA ALA A 96 10.84 -5.18 37.27
C ALA A 96 10.83 -3.70 36.83
N LYS A 97 9.63 -3.09 36.81
CA LYS A 97 9.39 -1.67 36.43
C LYS A 97 9.61 -1.31 34.95
N GLN A 98 9.63 -2.26 34.04
CA GLN A 98 9.56 -1.96 32.63
C GLN A 98 8.15 -2.26 32.09
N TYR A 99 7.58 -1.29 31.40
CA TYR A 99 6.22 -1.34 30.86
C TYR A 99 6.24 -1.10 29.38
N LYS A 100 5.33 -1.76 28.65
CA LYS A 100 5.01 -1.49 27.25
C LYS A 100 3.52 -1.22 27.11
N ILE A 101 3.17 -0.42 26.15
CA ILE A 101 1.78 -0.22 25.72
C ILE A 101 1.52 -1.24 24.62
N VAL A 102 0.42 -1.97 24.71
CA VAL A 102 -0.04 -2.91 23.67
C VAL A 102 -1.45 -2.51 23.27
N VAL A 103 -1.70 -2.47 21.97
CA VAL A 103 -3.02 -2.22 21.40
C VAL A 103 -3.63 -3.55 20.99
N TYR A 104 -4.87 -3.77 21.42
CA TYR A 104 -5.64 -4.97 21.15
C TYR A 104 -6.76 -4.70 20.14
N ASP A 105 -7.10 -5.70 19.35
CA ASP A 105 -8.26 -5.68 18.49
C ASP A 105 -9.56 -5.98 19.27
N ILE A 106 -10.68 -5.95 18.56
CA ILE A 106 -12.01 -6.27 19.11
C ILE A 106 -12.17 -7.71 19.60
N LEU A 107 -11.26 -8.61 19.18
CA LEU A 107 -11.21 -10.01 19.58
C LEU A 107 -10.22 -10.26 20.74
N ASN A 108 -9.70 -9.18 21.36
CA ASN A 108 -8.65 -9.23 22.38
C ASN A 108 -7.34 -9.90 21.90
N LYS A 109 -7.02 -9.77 20.63
CA LYS A 109 -5.72 -10.17 20.07
C LYS A 109 -4.78 -8.97 20.11
N PRO A 110 -3.53 -9.10 20.60
CA PRO A 110 -2.57 -8.02 20.56
C PRO A 110 -2.10 -7.79 19.11
N ILE A 111 -2.22 -6.56 18.62
CA ILE A 111 -1.88 -6.20 17.25
C ILE A 111 -0.70 -5.24 17.14
N PHE A 112 -0.58 -4.28 18.05
CA PHE A 112 0.54 -3.33 18.10
C PHE A 112 1.13 -3.24 19.49
N ARG A 113 2.40 -2.88 19.54
CA ARG A 113 3.12 -2.56 20.78
C ARG A 113 3.86 -1.24 20.64
N SER A 114 4.05 -0.52 21.75
CA SER A 114 4.87 0.67 21.75
C SER A 114 6.32 0.37 21.36
N ALA A 115 6.91 1.20 20.50
CA ALA A 115 8.32 1.12 20.18
C ALA A 115 9.19 1.40 21.42
N LYS A 116 8.74 2.35 22.26
CA LYS A 116 9.43 2.75 23.49
C LYS A 116 9.04 1.89 24.70
N ILE A 117 9.99 1.77 25.65
CA ILE A 117 9.77 1.15 26.95
C ILE A 117 9.60 2.26 27.98
N TYR A 118 8.66 2.09 28.89
CA TYR A 118 8.34 3.07 29.93
C TYR A 118 8.67 2.51 31.31
N TYR A 119 9.03 3.41 32.24
CA TYR A 119 9.44 3.04 33.59
C TYR A 119 8.48 3.58 34.67
N SER A 120 7.42 4.27 34.28
CA SER A 120 6.48 4.90 35.20
C SER A 120 5.05 4.85 34.64
N LYS A 121 4.10 4.35 35.45
CA LYS A 121 2.69 4.27 35.07
C LYS A 121 2.03 5.63 34.74
N PRO A 122 2.29 6.73 35.48
CA PRO A 122 1.74 8.03 35.11
C PRO A 122 2.21 8.54 33.75
N ILE A 123 3.48 8.27 33.39
CA ILE A 123 4.04 8.64 32.08
C ILE A 123 3.31 7.86 30.96
N ILE A 124 3.06 6.56 31.19
CA ILE A 124 2.36 5.71 30.21
C ILE A 124 0.96 6.23 29.95
N LYS A 125 0.21 6.57 31.00
CA LYS A 125 -1.15 7.08 30.85
C LYS A 125 -1.18 8.38 30.03
N LYS A 126 -0.20 9.27 30.25
CA LYS A 126 -0.03 10.48 29.45
C LYS A 126 0.30 10.15 27.99
N GLU A 127 1.13 9.13 27.76
CA GLU A 127 1.52 8.72 26.42
C GLU A 127 0.36 8.06 25.65
N ILE A 128 -0.45 7.23 26.31
CA ILE A 128 -1.67 6.67 25.71
C ILE A 128 -2.59 7.81 25.24
N ASN A 129 -2.83 8.80 26.10
CA ASN A 129 -3.66 9.94 25.71
C ASN A 129 -3.06 10.73 24.53
N ARG A 130 -1.73 10.85 24.46
CA ARG A 130 -1.02 11.46 23.32
C ARG A 130 -1.25 10.67 22.03
N MET A 131 -1.11 9.33 22.09
CA MET A 131 -1.34 8.46 20.95
C MET A 131 -2.79 8.54 20.46
N ILE A 132 -3.76 8.51 21.37
CA ILE A 132 -5.18 8.63 21.03
C ILE A 132 -5.44 9.96 20.30
N SER A 133 -4.96 11.07 20.87
CA SER A 133 -5.10 12.39 20.26
C SER A 133 -4.45 12.47 18.90
N TYR A 134 -3.28 11.87 18.73
CA TYR A 134 -2.55 11.79 17.48
C TYR A 134 -3.35 11.06 16.38
N PHE A 135 -3.85 9.85 16.67
CA PHE A 135 -4.64 9.10 15.69
C PHE A 135 -6.00 9.75 15.41
N MET A 136 -6.63 10.38 16.40
CA MET A 136 -7.84 11.18 16.20
C MET A 136 -7.60 12.35 15.24
N GLU A 137 -6.49 13.06 15.40
CA GLU A 137 -6.10 14.18 14.53
C GLU A 137 -5.83 13.70 13.08
N LYS A 138 -5.03 12.64 12.91
CA LYS A 138 -4.76 12.07 11.58
C LYS A 138 -6.04 11.62 10.89
N ARG A 139 -6.96 10.99 11.62
CA ARG A 139 -8.27 10.57 11.10
C ARG A 139 -9.13 11.78 10.71
N ALA A 140 -9.23 12.79 11.58
CA ALA A 140 -10.05 14.00 11.32
C ALA A 140 -9.56 14.76 10.09
N ASN A 141 -8.25 14.85 9.90
CA ASN A 141 -7.61 15.51 8.76
C ASN A 141 -7.52 14.63 7.51
N LYS A 142 -8.02 13.39 7.56
CA LYS A 142 -7.96 12.42 6.45
C LYS A 142 -6.54 12.22 5.90
N VAL A 143 -5.55 12.21 6.82
CA VAL A 143 -4.15 12.03 6.45
C VAL A 143 -3.94 10.63 5.90
N GLU A 144 -3.23 10.51 4.77
CA GLU A 144 -2.91 9.21 4.17
C GLU A 144 -1.97 8.41 5.08
N LEU A 145 -2.26 7.11 5.27
CA LEU A 145 -1.50 6.20 6.14
C LEU A 145 -0.01 6.16 5.79
N ASP A 146 0.33 6.26 4.50
CA ASP A 146 1.71 6.20 4.02
C ASP A 146 2.58 7.37 4.47
N THR A 147 1.98 8.47 4.93
CA THR A 147 2.71 9.63 5.41
C THR A 147 3.29 9.45 6.81
N PHE A 148 2.71 8.55 7.62
CA PHE A 148 3.11 8.33 9.00
C PHE A 148 3.20 6.84 9.39
N SER A 149 3.18 5.94 8.41
CA SER A 149 3.41 4.53 8.65
C SER A 149 4.12 3.86 7.47
N SER A 150 4.82 2.77 7.75
CA SER A 150 5.46 1.92 6.74
C SER A 150 5.29 0.45 7.09
N ILE A 151 5.33 -0.42 6.08
CA ILE A 151 5.44 -1.86 6.29
C ILE A 151 6.88 -2.27 6.01
N LYS A 152 7.55 -2.75 7.05
CA LYS A 152 8.90 -3.28 6.98
C LYS A 152 8.84 -4.76 6.62
N ILE A 153 9.72 -5.17 5.72
CA ILE A 153 9.84 -6.55 5.25
C ILE A 153 11.16 -7.09 5.80
N GLU A 154 11.10 -8.24 6.46
CA GLU A 154 12.27 -8.91 7.02
C GLU A 154 12.22 -10.40 6.62
N GLU A 155 13.39 -11.02 6.50
CA GLU A 155 13.45 -12.47 6.34
C GLU A 155 12.77 -13.18 7.51
N GLY A 156 11.86 -14.08 7.19
CA GLY A 156 11.11 -14.84 8.19
C GLY A 156 11.89 -16.03 8.70
N ASN A 157 11.84 -16.26 9.99
CA ASN A 157 12.40 -17.47 10.61
C ASN A 157 11.46 -18.68 10.52
N SER A 158 10.27 -18.50 9.96
CA SER A 158 9.24 -19.54 9.87
C SER A 158 9.24 -20.20 8.50
N HIS A 159 8.98 -21.50 8.48
CA HIS A 159 8.71 -22.25 7.24
C HIS A 159 7.29 -21.99 6.69
N GLU A 160 6.60 -21.00 7.22
CA GLU A 160 5.26 -20.61 6.78
C GLU A 160 5.39 -19.61 5.63
N PHE A 161 5.12 -20.07 4.44
CA PHE A 161 4.92 -19.20 3.29
C PHE A 161 3.60 -18.44 3.43
N PRO A 162 3.51 -17.21 2.87
CA PRO A 162 2.24 -16.48 2.80
C PRO A 162 1.16 -17.37 2.20
N SER A 163 -0.09 -17.18 2.61
CA SER A 163 -1.20 -18.04 2.16
C SER A 163 -1.21 -18.17 0.64
N ASP A 164 -1.14 -19.40 0.14
CA ASP A 164 -1.07 -19.71 -1.30
C ASP A 164 -2.24 -19.12 -2.08
N PHE A 165 -3.38 -18.89 -1.42
CA PHE A 165 -4.63 -18.47 -2.05
C PHE A 165 -4.49 -17.18 -2.85
N LYS A 166 -3.83 -16.16 -2.32
CA LYS A 166 -3.68 -14.85 -2.99
C LYS A 166 -2.70 -14.86 -4.14
N TYR A 167 -1.60 -15.59 -3.97
CA TYR A 167 -0.65 -15.69 -5.06
C TYR A 167 -1.15 -16.58 -6.19
N SER A 168 -1.90 -17.65 -5.87
CA SER A 168 -2.29 -18.64 -6.87
C SER A 168 -3.49 -18.24 -7.71
N ASN A 169 -4.38 -17.42 -7.17
CA ASN A 169 -5.70 -17.18 -7.77
C ASN A 169 -6.06 -15.69 -7.89
N HIS A 170 -5.06 -14.83 -7.94
CA HIS A 170 -5.29 -13.38 -7.97
C HIS A 170 -4.53 -12.69 -9.10
N VAL A 171 -5.19 -11.72 -9.75
CA VAL A 171 -4.61 -10.89 -10.80
C VAL A 171 -4.97 -9.42 -10.57
N SER A 172 -4.03 -8.53 -10.88
CA SER A 172 -4.27 -7.09 -10.83
C SER A 172 -4.22 -6.46 -12.21
N PHE A 173 -5.23 -5.65 -12.52
CA PHE A 173 -5.28 -4.80 -13.70
C PHE A 173 -4.92 -3.38 -13.29
N ILE A 174 -3.85 -2.84 -13.87
CA ILE A 174 -3.34 -1.52 -13.54
C ILE A 174 -3.55 -0.60 -14.74
N PHE A 175 -4.35 0.44 -14.57
CA PHE A 175 -4.68 1.43 -15.60
C PHE A 175 -4.16 2.82 -15.21
N PRO A 176 -3.75 3.65 -16.18
CA PRO A 176 -3.58 5.08 -15.96
C PRO A 176 -4.94 5.74 -15.68
N ASN A 177 -4.99 6.68 -14.74
CA ASN A 177 -6.26 7.36 -14.40
C ASN A 177 -6.54 8.63 -15.24
N TRP A 178 -5.56 9.10 -16.03
CA TRP A 178 -5.68 10.36 -16.80
C TRP A 178 -6.29 10.23 -18.21
N PRO A 179 -6.29 9.08 -18.92
CA PRO A 179 -6.94 8.99 -20.21
C PRO A 179 -8.43 9.32 -20.12
N PHE A 180 -8.93 10.10 -21.07
CA PHE A 180 -10.32 10.58 -21.07
C PHE A 180 -11.35 9.46 -20.94
N ARG A 181 -11.13 8.33 -21.59
CA ARG A 181 -12.04 7.17 -21.51
C ARG A 181 -12.07 6.57 -20.12
N ILE A 182 -10.92 6.44 -19.47
CA ILE A 182 -10.82 5.87 -18.10
C ILE A 182 -11.51 6.77 -17.07
N GLN A 183 -11.60 8.08 -17.32
CA GLN A 183 -12.34 9.01 -16.45
C GLN A 183 -13.87 8.91 -16.61
N ASN A 184 -14.35 8.22 -17.65
CA ASN A 184 -15.77 7.99 -17.87
C ASN A 184 -16.25 6.77 -17.08
N SER A 185 -17.22 6.95 -16.19
CA SER A 185 -17.79 5.89 -15.35
C SER A 185 -18.46 4.77 -16.15
N GLU A 186 -19.08 5.08 -17.29
CA GLU A 186 -19.71 4.09 -18.16
C GLU A 186 -18.65 3.18 -18.80
N PHE A 187 -17.52 3.77 -19.21
CA PHE A 187 -16.40 3.00 -19.76
C PHE A 187 -15.74 2.12 -18.70
N LEU A 188 -15.58 2.62 -17.46
CA LEU A 188 -15.10 1.80 -16.36
C LEU A 188 -16.03 0.63 -16.03
N SER A 189 -17.33 0.87 -16.05
CA SER A 189 -18.33 -0.20 -15.88
C SER A 189 -18.24 -1.24 -16.99
N PHE A 190 -18.06 -0.79 -18.24
CA PHE A 190 -17.83 -1.67 -19.37
C PHE A 190 -16.54 -2.50 -19.21
N ILE A 191 -15.44 -1.91 -18.76
CA ILE A 191 -14.19 -2.63 -18.48
C ILE A 191 -14.44 -3.71 -17.43
N LYS A 192 -15.09 -3.38 -16.30
CA LYS A 192 -15.43 -4.34 -15.24
C LYS A 192 -16.24 -5.52 -15.81
N GLU A 193 -17.31 -5.24 -16.55
CA GLU A 193 -18.14 -6.27 -17.18
C GLU A 193 -17.31 -7.18 -18.11
N LYS A 194 -16.38 -6.60 -18.87
CA LYS A 194 -15.51 -7.39 -19.76
C LYS A 194 -14.52 -8.24 -18.99
N ILE A 195 -13.90 -7.71 -17.94
CA ILE A 195 -13.00 -8.48 -17.08
C ILE A 195 -13.78 -9.64 -16.45
N GLU A 196 -14.96 -9.39 -15.87
CA GLU A 196 -15.81 -10.42 -15.26
C GLU A 196 -16.23 -11.51 -16.26
N TYR A 197 -16.47 -11.13 -17.50
CA TYR A 197 -16.86 -12.08 -18.54
C TYR A 197 -15.72 -12.98 -19.01
N TYR A 198 -14.48 -12.44 -19.07
CA TYR A 198 -13.34 -13.17 -19.63
C TYR A 198 -12.44 -13.80 -18.58
N ILE A 199 -12.49 -13.34 -17.34
CA ILE A 199 -11.66 -13.90 -16.29
C ILE A 199 -12.17 -15.30 -15.90
N PRO A 200 -11.28 -16.30 -15.74
CA PRO A 200 -11.68 -17.62 -15.26
C PRO A 200 -12.34 -17.53 -13.88
N ALA A 201 -13.38 -18.30 -13.65
CA ALA A 201 -14.19 -18.26 -12.42
C ALA A 201 -13.41 -18.56 -11.12
N HIS A 202 -12.23 -19.17 -11.21
CA HIS A 202 -11.36 -19.43 -10.05
C HIS A 202 -10.39 -18.31 -9.74
N LEU A 203 -10.28 -17.27 -10.58
CA LEU A 203 -9.42 -16.11 -10.36
C LEU A 203 -10.21 -14.97 -9.72
N SER A 204 -9.68 -14.38 -8.69
CA SER A 204 -10.08 -13.08 -8.17
C SER A 204 -9.28 -11.97 -8.88
N TYR A 205 -9.83 -10.77 -8.96
CA TYR A 205 -9.14 -9.67 -9.59
C TYR A 205 -9.33 -8.36 -8.85
N GLU A 206 -8.37 -7.46 -9.01
CA GLU A 206 -8.42 -6.07 -8.56
C GLU A 206 -8.11 -5.13 -9.72
N ILE A 207 -8.71 -3.95 -9.71
CA ILE A 207 -8.45 -2.90 -10.71
C ILE A 207 -7.86 -1.70 -9.98
N PHE A 208 -6.68 -1.26 -10.39
CA PHE A 208 -6.02 -0.07 -9.88
C PHE A 208 -6.02 1.03 -10.92
N LEU A 209 -6.41 2.24 -10.50
CA LEU A 209 -6.31 3.45 -11.30
C LEU A 209 -5.18 4.31 -10.73
N LEU A 210 -4.04 4.32 -11.40
CA LEU A 210 -2.85 5.04 -10.93
C LEU A 210 -2.71 6.39 -11.64
N ASP A 211 -2.37 7.42 -10.87
CA ASP A 211 -1.96 8.70 -11.44
C ASP A 211 -0.58 8.59 -12.12
N PHE A 212 -0.19 9.61 -12.87
CA PHE A 212 1.04 9.61 -13.65
C PHE A 212 2.27 9.28 -12.80
N LYS A 213 2.38 9.87 -11.61
CA LYS A 213 3.55 9.66 -10.73
C LYS A 213 3.59 8.23 -10.18
N LYS A 214 2.43 7.72 -9.78
CA LYS A 214 2.29 6.36 -9.24
C LYS A 214 2.51 5.30 -10.31
N LEU A 215 2.00 5.54 -11.52
CA LEU A 215 2.21 4.63 -12.64
C LEU A 215 3.69 4.60 -13.06
N SER A 216 4.37 5.74 -13.12
CA SER A 216 5.80 5.78 -13.42
C SER A 216 6.62 4.98 -12.42
N LEU A 217 6.30 5.10 -11.12
CA LEU A 217 6.96 4.30 -10.08
C LEU A 217 6.67 2.80 -10.24
N PHE A 218 5.43 2.44 -10.58
CA PHE A 218 5.05 1.05 -10.87
C PHE A 218 5.83 0.52 -12.09
N GLU A 219 5.91 1.29 -13.18
CA GLU A 219 6.61 0.91 -14.41
C GLU A 219 8.09 0.68 -14.16
N ASP A 220 8.75 1.56 -13.40
CA ASP A 220 10.16 1.40 -13.04
C ASP A 220 10.40 0.10 -12.27
N LEU A 221 9.57 -0.19 -11.27
CA LEU A 221 9.67 -1.45 -10.51
C LEU A 221 9.35 -2.67 -11.38
N TYR A 222 8.32 -2.60 -12.21
CA TYR A 222 7.90 -3.69 -13.08
C TYR A 222 8.94 -4.03 -14.15
N LEU A 223 9.55 -3.03 -14.78
CA LEU A 223 10.62 -3.22 -15.77
C LEU A 223 11.87 -3.83 -15.12
N ASN A 224 12.26 -3.34 -13.94
CA ASN A 224 13.38 -3.92 -13.19
C ASN A 224 13.09 -5.38 -12.78
N TRP A 225 11.86 -5.67 -12.37
CA TRP A 225 11.42 -7.03 -12.05
C TRP A 225 11.48 -7.95 -13.27
N LEU A 226 11.01 -7.50 -14.44
CA LEU A 226 11.13 -8.25 -15.69
C LEU A 226 12.60 -8.51 -16.06
N GLN A 227 13.49 -7.54 -15.83
CA GLN A 227 14.92 -7.69 -16.08
C GLN A 227 15.57 -8.68 -15.13
N ALA A 228 15.26 -8.63 -13.83
CA ALA A 228 15.71 -9.62 -12.84
C ALA A 228 15.23 -11.02 -13.20
N LYS A 229 13.96 -11.18 -13.61
CA LYS A 229 13.38 -12.43 -14.08
C LYS A 229 14.12 -12.98 -15.30
N LYS A 230 14.43 -12.12 -16.27
CA LYS A 230 15.19 -12.49 -17.47
C LYS A 230 16.61 -12.95 -17.14
N ASN A 231 17.25 -12.30 -16.19
CA ASN A 231 18.60 -12.61 -15.74
C ASN A 231 18.67 -13.79 -14.76
N GLN A 232 17.54 -14.30 -14.30
CA GLN A 232 17.45 -15.34 -13.26
C GLN A 232 18.12 -14.93 -11.93
N ASP A 233 18.09 -13.61 -11.63
CA ASP A 233 18.56 -13.06 -10.37
C ASP A 233 17.45 -13.19 -9.32
N PHE A 234 17.44 -14.31 -8.61
CA PHE A 234 16.35 -14.67 -7.69
C PHE A 234 16.29 -13.76 -6.45
N GLU A 235 17.43 -13.29 -5.95
CA GLU A 235 17.44 -12.38 -4.79
C GLU A 235 16.81 -11.03 -5.15
N GLN A 236 17.22 -10.46 -6.29
CA GLN A 236 16.66 -9.21 -6.77
C GLN A 236 15.19 -9.37 -7.19
N LEU A 237 14.83 -10.53 -7.76
CA LEU A 237 13.47 -10.86 -8.15
C LEU A 237 12.53 -10.84 -6.94
N ASP A 238 12.90 -11.50 -5.84
CA ASP A 238 12.11 -11.55 -4.60
C ASP A 238 11.95 -10.14 -4.01
N LEU A 239 13.04 -9.37 -3.93
CA LEU A 239 12.99 -8.00 -3.43
C LEU A 239 12.04 -7.12 -4.25
N LEU A 240 12.14 -7.16 -5.58
CA LEU A 240 11.28 -6.38 -6.48
C LEU A 240 9.83 -6.87 -6.45
N SER A 241 9.59 -8.17 -6.33
CA SER A 241 8.24 -8.73 -6.13
C SER A 241 7.58 -8.16 -4.87
N LEU A 242 8.32 -8.13 -3.76
CA LEU A 242 7.84 -7.56 -2.51
C LEU A 242 7.56 -6.05 -2.62
N GLN A 243 8.43 -5.31 -3.32
CA GLN A 243 8.23 -3.88 -3.56
C GLN A 243 6.99 -3.61 -4.43
N LEU A 244 6.71 -4.45 -5.45
CA LEU A 244 5.50 -4.35 -6.27
C LEU A 244 4.25 -4.63 -5.44
N ILE A 245 4.26 -5.68 -4.61
CA ILE A 245 3.15 -5.99 -3.69
C ILE A 245 2.92 -4.82 -2.72
N GLN A 246 3.99 -4.32 -2.10
CA GLN A 246 3.93 -3.19 -1.19
C GLN A 246 3.36 -1.95 -1.88
N LEU A 247 3.83 -1.63 -3.09
CA LEU A 247 3.33 -0.49 -3.85
C LEU A 247 1.83 -0.61 -4.14
N LEU A 248 1.37 -1.76 -4.66
CA LEU A 248 -0.04 -1.97 -4.99
C LEU A 248 -0.92 -1.93 -3.75
N SER A 249 -0.45 -2.46 -2.62
CA SER A 249 -1.20 -2.46 -1.37
C SER A 249 -1.38 -1.08 -0.75
N THR A 250 -0.55 -0.09 -1.11
CA THR A 250 -0.76 1.30 -0.67
C THR A 250 -1.92 1.96 -1.40
N TYR A 251 -2.42 1.36 -2.49
CA TYR A 251 -3.50 1.93 -3.29
C TYR A 251 -4.80 1.16 -3.07
N LYS A 252 -5.88 1.92 -2.99
CA LYS A 252 -7.21 1.33 -2.89
C LYS A 252 -7.66 0.85 -4.27
N PRO A 253 -8.00 -0.44 -4.45
CA PRO A 253 -8.55 -0.91 -5.70
C PRO A 253 -9.92 -0.27 -5.97
N LEU A 254 -10.28 -0.20 -7.25
CA LEU A 254 -11.59 0.26 -7.69
C LEU A 254 -12.64 -0.78 -7.25
N SER A 255 -13.45 -0.43 -6.28
CA SER A 255 -14.57 -1.25 -5.76
C SER A 255 -15.73 -1.33 -6.74
#